data_c8dfd625577b1f3622313758578b49d6
#
_entry.id   c8dfd625577b1f3622313758578b49d6
#
_cell.length_a   1.000
_cell.length_b   1.000
_cell.length_c   1.000
_cell.angle_alpha   90.00
_cell.angle_beta   90.00
_cell.angle_gamma   90.00
#
_symmetry.space_group_name_H-M   'P 1'
#
loop_
_entity.id
_entity.type
_entity.pdbx_description
1 polymer ?
#
loop_
_entity_poly.entity_id
_entity_poly.type
_entity_poly.pdbx_seq_one_letter_code
_entity_poly.pdbx_strand_id
1 'polypeptide(L)'
;MNQENAIEIRNMSKSFKVQYDKANSLKAFLVTRRKNRIQNLEVLKDISLDIKKGDTVALIGTNGSGKSTLLKLMTKIIYPTSGEIQTCGKLTSLLELGAGFHPDFTGRENIYFNASIFGLTRKEIEARMDDIINFSELGNFIDEPIRTYSSGMYMRLAFSIAINVDAEILLIDEILAVGDQHFQDKCYAKLEELRDSDKTIVIVSHSLSVVKKLCTRAIWIYKGTFKLDGDPTYVIDEYLKQSAIDNKEKKKQEVQSGKAEYRAITFIDTPVDFTRVDSGTHKIRIDGWSISDYEDSHNELYVGSTKLDTSPFERWDVYNAYSEEFSGFMDASTIGWRVYINPNDYRDQIDEMGYLYVTSKVVSKDGKELTSKKITIVFDER
;
A
#
# COMPACT_ATOMS: atom_id res chain seq x y z
N MET A 1 16.87 -29.55 10.76
CA MET A 1 16.87 -28.09 10.92
C MET A 1 18.24 -27.62 11.36
N ASN A 2 18.80 -26.62 10.69
CA ASN A 2 20.06 -26.00 11.13
C ASN A 2 19.82 -25.23 12.43
N GLN A 3 20.68 -25.39 13.44
CA GLN A 3 20.51 -24.73 14.76
C GLN A 3 20.53 -23.18 14.67
N GLU A 4 21.04 -22.63 13.58
CA GLU A 4 21.09 -21.18 13.32
C GLU A 4 19.78 -20.62 12.73
N ASN A 5 18.88 -21.47 12.23
CA ASN A 5 17.65 -21.03 11.58
C ASN A 5 16.49 -20.96 12.58
N ALA A 6 15.72 -19.87 12.51
CA ALA A 6 14.46 -19.71 13.21
C ALA A 6 13.30 -20.32 12.42
N ILE A 7 13.33 -20.17 11.08
CA ILE A 7 12.31 -20.70 10.18
C ILE A 7 13.01 -21.38 8.99
N GLU A 8 12.57 -22.59 8.64
CA GLU A 8 13.00 -23.31 7.43
C GLU A 8 11.80 -23.72 6.62
N ILE A 9 11.83 -23.43 5.33
CA ILE A 9 10.84 -23.84 4.34
C ILE A 9 11.54 -24.62 3.24
N ARG A 10 11.00 -25.79 2.87
CA ARG A 10 11.59 -26.69 1.87
C ARG A 10 10.54 -27.13 0.85
N ASN A 11 10.77 -26.76 -0.42
CA ASN A 11 9.96 -27.14 -1.58
C ASN A 11 8.45 -27.04 -1.32
N MET A 12 8.04 -25.98 -0.64
CA MET A 12 6.69 -25.81 -0.12
C MET A 12 5.75 -25.20 -1.16
N SER A 13 4.61 -25.87 -1.37
CA SER A 13 3.53 -25.35 -2.18
C SER A 13 2.22 -25.29 -1.39
N LYS A 14 1.37 -24.31 -1.73
CA LYS A 14 0.04 -24.19 -1.16
C LYS A 14 -1.00 -23.94 -2.23
N SER A 15 -2.00 -24.83 -2.30
CA SER A 15 -3.17 -24.69 -3.16
C SER A 15 -4.46 -24.72 -2.34
N PHE A 16 -5.46 -23.95 -2.80
CA PHE A 16 -6.80 -23.97 -2.26
C PHE A 16 -7.79 -24.50 -3.31
N LYS A 17 -8.74 -25.33 -2.86
CA LYS A 17 -9.84 -25.79 -3.70
C LYS A 17 -10.96 -24.75 -3.65
N VAL A 18 -11.20 -24.06 -4.76
CA VAL A 18 -12.27 -23.06 -4.91
C VAL A 18 -13.41 -23.72 -5.67
N GLN A 19 -14.59 -23.72 -5.07
CA GLN A 19 -15.81 -24.28 -5.65
C GLN A 19 -16.74 -23.11 -6.03
N TYR A 20 -16.90 -22.84 -7.32
CA TYR A 20 -17.67 -21.69 -7.79
C TYR A 20 -19.19 -21.89 -7.76
N ASP A 21 -19.68 -23.13 -7.82
CA ASP A 21 -21.10 -23.46 -7.87
C ASP A 21 -21.48 -24.34 -6.66
N LYS A 22 -21.63 -23.74 -5.48
CA LYS A 22 -22.18 -24.45 -4.33
C LYS A 22 -23.70 -24.43 -4.44
N ALA A 23 -24.31 -25.59 -4.68
CA ALA A 23 -25.76 -25.70 -4.62
C ALA A 23 -26.23 -25.39 -3.19
N ASN A 24 -26.97 -24.30 -2.99
CA ASN A 24 -27.44 -23.84 -1.69
C ASN A 24 -28.65 -24.64 -1.16
N SER A 25 -29.13 -25.67 -1.89
CA SER A 25 -30.22 -26.54 -1.46
C SER A 25 -30.09 -27.95 -2.04
N LEU A 26 -30.64 -28.96 -1.31
CA LEU A 26 -30.74 -30.36 -1.76
C LEU A 26 -31.48 -30.47 -3.12
N LYS A 27 -32.47 -29.62 -3.37
CA LYS A 27 -33.22 -29.56 -4.63
C LYS A 27 -32.33 -29.03 -5.80
N ALA A 28 -31.50 -28.05 -5.54
CA ALA A 28 -30.52 -27.54 -6.51
C ALA A 28 -29.43 -28.59 -6.80
N PHE A 29 -29.02 -29.37 -5.80
CA PHE A 29 -28.03 -30.46 -5.97
C PHE A 29 -28.59 -31.60 -6.84
N LEU A 30 -29.89 -31.96 -6.72
CA LEU A 30 -30.52 -33.01 -7.52
C LEU A 30 -30.84 -32.57 -8.95
N VAL A 31 -31.17 -31.29 -9.16
CA VAL A 31 -31.53 -30.73 -10.46
C VAL A 31 -30.30 -30.34 -11.26
N THR A 32 -29.23 -29.89 -10.61
CA THR A 32 -27.98 -29.46 -11.27
C THR A 32 -27.01 -30.63 -11.33
N ARG A 33 -27.19 -31.55 -12.25
CA ARG A 33 -26.15 -32.51 -12.70
C ARG A 33 -24.97 -31.79 -13.39
N ARG A 34 -24.83 -30.48 -13.21
CA ARG A 34 -23.69 -29.70 -13.72
C ARG A 34 -22.47 -29.98 -12.86
N LYS A 35 -21.40 -30.42 -13.50
CA LYS A 35 -20.07 -30.64 -12.94
C LYS A 35 -19.71 -29.46 -12.02
N ASN A 36 -19.67 -29.72 -10.72
CA ASN A 36 -19.05 -28.80 -9.77
C ASN A 36 -17.68 -28.43 -10.31
N ARG A 37 -17.50 -27.20 -10.76
CA ARG A 37 -16.24 -26.72 -11.28
C ARG A 37 -15.35 -26.41 -10.09
N ILE A 38 -14.61 -27.41 -9.65
CA ILE A 38 -13.57 -27.24 -8.63
C ILE A 38 -12.35 -26.75 -9.38
N GLN A 39 -11.86 -25.59 -9.01
CA GLN A 39 -10.60 -25.06 -9.49
C GLN A 39 -9.58 -25.08 -8.35
N ASN A 40 -8.40 -25.65 -8.59
CA ASN A 40 -7.29 -25.54 -7.67
C ASN A 40 -6.61 -24.20 -7.93
N LEU A 41 -6.64 -23.32 -6.94
CA LEU A 41 -5.92 -22.05 -6.93
C LEU A 41 -4.58 -22.26 -6.22
N GLU A 42 -3.50 -22.34 -6.98
CA GLU A 42 -2.16 -22.45 -6.44
C GLU A 42 -1.64 -21.06 -6.06
N VAL A 43 -1.49 -20.81 -4.76
CA VAL A 43 -1.12 -19.51 -4.19
C VAL A 43 0.37 -19.41 -3.96
N LEU A 44 1.03 -20.48 -3.52
CA LEU A 44 2.48 -20.55 -3.35
C LEU A 44 3.00 -21.80 -4.07
N LYS A 45 4.15 -21.65 -4.76
CA LYS A 45 4.66 -22.63 -5.73
C LYS A 45 6.12 -22.92 -5.46
N ASP A 46 6.40 -24.12 -4.94
CA ASP A 46 7.75 -24.68 -4.76
C ASP A 46 8.74 -23.67 -4.15
N ILE A 47 8.37 -23.06 -3.02
CA ILE A 47 9.19 -22.08 -2.33
C ILE A 47 10.09 -22.74 -1.29
N SER A 48 11.33 -22.27 -1.21
CA SER A 48 12.30 -22.68 -0.19
C SER A 48 12.95 -21.42 0.40
N LEU A 49 13.07 -21.37 1.74
CA LEU A 49 13.54 -20.18 2.45
C LEU A 49 14.15 -20.58 3.80
N ASP A 50 15.24 -19.92 4.14
CA ASP A 50 15.84 -19.94 5.48
C ASP A 50 15.82 -18.53 6.08
N ILE A 51 15.24 -18.39 7.28
CA ILE A 51 15.31 -17.19 8.10
C ILE A 51 16.14 -17.52 9.32
N LYS A 52 17.23 -16.81 9.50
CA LYS A 52 18.14 -17.02 10.62
C LYS A 52 17.58 -16.41 11.90
N LYS A 53 18.04 -16.91 13.05
CA LYS A 53 17.75 -16.29 14.34
C LYS A 53 18.32 -14.86 14.38
N GLY A 54 17.53 -13.92 14.88
CA GLY A 54 17.87 -12.51 14.92
C GLY A 54 17.64 -11.72 13.62
N ASP A 55 17.25 -12.40 12.52
CA ASP A 55 16.90 -11.68 11.28
C ASP A 55 15.62 -10.87 11.43
N THR A 56 15.59 -9.66 10.89
CA THR A 56 14.37 -8.89 10.65
C THR A 56 14.08 -8.84 9.15
N VAL A 57 13.08 -9.64 8.73
CA VAL A 57 12.80 -9.92 7.32
C VAL A 57 11.44 -9.34 6.91
N ALA A 58 11.41 -8.59 5.82
CA ALA A 58 10.16 -8.16 5.19
C ALA A 58 9.72 -9.13 4.08
N LEU A 59 8.42 -9.43 4.04
CA LEU A 59 7.78 -10.04 2.88
C LEU A 59 7.03 -8.97 2.10
N ILE A 60 7.46 -8.69 0.88
CA ILE A 60 6.83 -7.70 0.00
C ILE A 60 6.22 -8.34 -1.24
N GLY A 61 5.29 -7.64 -1.89
CA GLY A 61 4.60 -8.11 -3.10
C GLY A 61 3.19 -7.55 -3.21
N THR A 62 2.59 -7.66 -4.37
CA THR A 62 1.22 -7.19 -4.64
C THR A 62 0.17 -7.95 -3.84
N ASN A 63 -1.06 -7.38 -3.75
CA ASN A 63 -2.18 -8.10 -3.13
C ASN A 63 -2.44 -9.42 -3.88
N GLY A 64 -2.67 -10.49 -3.10
CA GLY A 64 -2.86 -11.83 -3.66
C GLY A 64 -1.57 -12.56 -4.03
N SER A 65 -0.36 -12.01 -3.79
CA SER A 65 0.91 -12.70 -4.08
C SER A 65 1.22 -13.89 -3.17
N GLY A 66 0.52 -14.01 -2.01
CA GLY A 66 0.69 -15.12 -1.07
C GLY A 66 1.31 -14.75 0.28
N LYS A 67 1.61 -13.46 0.57
CA LYS A 67 2.24 -12.99 1.82
C LYS A 67 1.53 -13.50 3.08
N SER A 68 0.24 -13.13 3.25
CA SER A 68 -0.55 -13.54 4.42
C SER A 68 -0.81 -15.04 4.45
N THR A 69 -0.82 -15.72 3.29
CA THR A 69 -0.88 -17.18 3.22
C THR A 69 0.40 -17.79 3.79
N LEU A 70 1.56 -17.24 3.46
CA LEU A 70 2.84 -17.68 3.98
C LEU A 70 2.93 -17.48 5.50
N LEU A 71 2.51 -16.34 6.03
CA LEU A 71 2.45 -16.13 7.48
C LEU A 71 1.53 -17.15 8.18
N LYS A 72 0.35 -17.45 7.61
CA LYS A 72 -0.57 -18.47 8.15
C LYS A 72 0.00 -19.88 8.13
N LEU A 73 0.89 -20.18 7.18
CA LEU A 73 1.62 -21.43 7.14
C LEU A 73 2.70 -21.46 8.23
N MET A 74 3.44 -20.37 8.44
CA MET A 74 4.44 -20.25 9.50
C MET A 74 3.83 -20.43 10.89
N THR A 75 2.61 -19.91 11.11
CA THR A 75 1.86 -20.06 12.37
C THR A 75 1.15 -21.41 12.52
N LYS A 76 1.18 -22.26 11.49
CA LYS A 76 0.43 -23.54 11.44
C LYS A 76 -1.10 -23.38 11.55
N ILE A 77 -1.64 -22.18 11.29
CA ILE A 77 -3.10 -21.96 11.13
C ILE A 77 -3.61 -22.75 9.92
N ILE A 78 -2.78 -22.81 8.86
CA ILE A 78 -3.00 -23.68 7.70
C ILE A 78 -1.74 -24.52 7.45
N TYR A 79 -1.90 -25.62 6.71
CA TYR A 79 -0.82 -26.53 6.40
C TYR A 79 -0.46 -26.48 4.90
N PRO A 80 0.81 -26.75 4.52
CA PRO A 80 1.20 -26.84 3.12
C PRO A 80 0.45 -27.96 2.39
N THR A 81 0.33 -27.82 1.06
CA THR A 81 -0.19 -28.89 0.18
C THR A 81 0.90 -29.90 -0.13
N SER A 82 2.15 -29.44 -0.27
CA SER A 82 3.36 -30.24 -0.42
C SER A 82 4.55 -29.51 0.18
N GLY A 83 5.65 -30.21 0.41
CA GLY A 83 6.84 -29.70 1.09
C GLY A 83 6.62 -29.55 2.59
N GLU A 84 7.52 -28.85 3.25
CA GLU A 84 7.48 -28.68 4.71
C GLU A 84 7.87 -27.28 5.16
N ILE A 85 7.42 -26.93 6.36
CA ILE A 85 7.79 -25.71 7.07
C ILE A 85 8.06 -26.05 8.54
N GLN A 86 9.21 -25.61 9.03
CA GLN A 86 9.65 -25.85 10.39
C GLN A 86 9.99 -24.50 11.05
N THR A 87 9.64 -24.35 12.33
CA THR A 87 9.96 -23.18 13.15
C THR A 87 10.67 -23.66 14.42
N CYS A 88 11.74 -22.99 14.84
CA CYS A 88 12.53 -23.28 16.01
C CYS A 88 12.47 -22.11 16.99
N GLY A 89 11.82 -22.33 18.13
CA GLY A 89 11.59 -21.31 19.14
C GLY A 89 10.12 -20.96 19.34
N LYS A 90 9.86 -20.14 20.33
CA LYS A 90 8.52 -19.69 20.70
C LYS A 90 8.07 -18.62 19.70
N LEU A 91 7.02 -18.94 18.91
CA LEU A 91 6.49 -18.08 17.88
C LEU A 91 5.24 -17.37 18.39
N THR A 92 5.18 -16.05 18.21
CA THR A 92 3.99 -15.21 18.43
C THR A 92 3.62 -14.50 17.13
N SER A 93 2.34 -14.41 16.85
CA SER A 93 1.82 -13.77 15.64
C SER A 93 0.85 -12.65 15.98
N LEU A 94 1.02 -11.52 15.31
CA LEU A 94 0.08 -10.40 15.34
C LEU A 94 -1.03 -10.52 14.27
N LEU A 95 -1.12 -11.65 13.54
CA LEU A 95 -2.13 -11.89 12.50
C LEU A 95 -3.58 -11.81 13.02
N GLU A 96 -3.79 -12.22 14.26
CA GLU A 96 -5.10 -12.31 14.89
C GLU A 96 -5.09 -11.56 16.22
N LEU A 97 -4.75 -10.25 16.19
CA LEU A 97 -4.77 -9.41 17.39
C LEU A 97 -6.14 -9.43 18.04
N GLY A 98 -6.15 -9.73 19.34
CA GLY A 98 -7.39 -9.84 20.13
C GLY A 98 -8.16 -11.13 19.90
N ALA A 99 -7.63 -12.10 19.16
CA ALA A 99 -8.23 -13.42 19.09
C ALA A 99 -8.35 -14.03 20.51
N GLY A 100 -9.53 -14.50 20.83
CA GLY A 100 -9.84 -15.03 22.17
C GLY A 100 -10.24 -13.98 23.19
N PHE A 101 -10.31 -12.71 22.86
CA PHE A 101 -10.87 -11.70 23.78
C PHE A 101 -12.34 -11.99 24.06
N HIS A 102 -12.71 -11.94 25.35
CA HIS A 102 -14.10 -12.13 25.78
C HIS A 102 -14.75 -10.76 26.05
N PRO A 103 -15.84 -10.41 25.36
CA PRO A 103 -16.42 -9.07 25.43
C PRO A 103 -16.90 -8.65 26.81
N ASP A 104 -17.34 -9.59 27.65
CA ASP A 104 -17.81 -9.30 28.99
C ASP A 104 -16.72 -9.28 30.06
N PHE A 105 -15.49 -9.67 29.71
CA PHE A 105 -14.35 -9.57 30.61
C PHE A 105 -13.77 -8.15 30.55
N THR A 106 -13.18 -7.70 31.65
CA THR A 106 -12.41 -6.47 31.73
C THR A 106 -11.14 -6.56 30.87
N GLY A 107 -10.51 -5.43 30.59
CA GLY A 107 -9.21 -5.43 29.91
C GLY A 107 -8.18 -6.26 30.67
N ARG A 108 -8.14 -6.14 31.99
CA ARG A 108 -7.23 -6.90 32.87
C ARG A 108 -7.46 -8.40 32.78
N GLU A 109 -8.72 -8.85 32.83
CA GLU A 109 -9.08 -10.28 32.68
C GLU A 109 -8.71 -10.80 31.29
N ASN A 110 -8.90 -9.98 30.26
CA ASN A 110 -8.48 -10.32 28.89
C ASN A 110 -6.96 -10.41 28.75
N ILE A 111 -6.17 -9.62 29.50
CA ILE A 111 -4.71 -9.79 29.56
C ILE A 111 -4.38 -11.20 30.07
N TYR A 112 -4.96 -11.63 31.19
CA TYR A 112 -4.72 -12.98 31.72
C TYR A 112 -5.11 -14.06 30.72
N PHE A 113 -6.27 -13.94 30.13
CA PHE A 113 -6.79 -14.94 29.19
C PHE A 113 -5.94 -15.03 27.92
N ASN A 114 -5.69 -13.89 27.26
CA ASN A 114 -4.97 -13.84 26.00
C ASN A 114 -3.48 -14.20 26.16
N ALA A 115 -2.80 -13.68 27.20
CA ALA A 115 -1.42 -14.04 27.47
C ALA A 115 -1.24 -15.52 27.81
N SER A 116 -2.27 -16.15 28.44
CA SER A 116 -2.28 -17.61 28.66
C SER A 116 -2.37 -18.39 27.35
N ILE A 117 -3.12 -17.90 26.34
CA ILE A 117 -3.16 -18.50 25.00
C ILE A 117 -1.78 -18.46 24.37
N PHE A 118 -1.01 -17.39 24.58
CA PHE A 118 0.38 -17.31 24.15
C PHE A 118 1.35 -18.16 25.00
N GLY A 119 0.83 -18.90 25.97
CA GLY A 119 1.58 -19.88 26.76
C GLY A 119 2.34 -19.28 27.94
N LEU A 120 1.99 -18.09 28.41
CA LEU A 120 2.55 -17.53 29.65
C LEU A 120 1.85 -18.15 30.86
N THR A 121 2.63 -18.44 31.89
CA THR A 121 2.14 -18.80 33.21
C THR A 121 1.54 -17.58 33.92
N ARG A 122 0.67 -17.80 34.89
CA ARG A 122 0.07 -16.73 35.70
C ARG A 122 1.13 -15.80 36.32
N LYS A 123 2.22 -16.37 36.83
CA LYS A 123 3.30 -15.61 37.45
C LYS A 123 4.01 -14.71 36.42
N GLU A 124 4.22 -15.20 35.21
CA GLU A 124 4.83 -14.39 34.12
C GLU A 124 3.89 -13.29 33.66
N ILE A 125 2.58 -13.53 33.64
CA ILE A 125 1.57 -12.52 33.29
C ILE A 125 1.55 -11.42 34.37
N GLU A 126 1.54 -11.79 35.65
CA GLU A 126 1.56 -10.84 36.77
C GLU A 126 2.81 -9.95 36.72
N ALA A 127 3.96 -10.53 36.39
CA ALA A 127 5.23 -9.78 36.26
C ALA A 127 5.23 -8.76 35.11
N ARG A 128 4.39 -8.96 34.07
CA ARG A 128 4.30 -8.09 32.87
C ARG A 128 3.04 -7.23 32.85
N MET A 129 2.16 -7.39 33.82
CA MET A 129 0.84 -6.75 33.84
C MET A 129 0.94 -5.23 33.74
N ASP A 130 1.81 -4.63 34.56
CA ASP A 130 1.98 -3.17 34.56
C ASP A 130 2.58 -2.65 33.26
N ASP A 131 3.52 -3.38 32.65
CA ASP A 131 4.11 -3.02 31.35
C ASP A 131 3.06 -3.06 30.23
N ILE A 132 2.21 -4.10 30.22
CA ILE A 132 1.11 -4.23 29.24
C ILE A 132 0.11 -3.09 29.40
N ILE A 133 -0.31 -2.80 30.64
CA ILE A 133 -1.28 -1.74 30.93
C ILE A 133 -0.70 -0.38 30.56
N ASN A 134 0.53 -0.08 30.96
CA ASN A 134 1.20 1.19 30.64
C ASN A 134 1.42 1.36 29.15
N PHE A 135 1.78 0.28 28.45
CA PHE A 135 1.94 0.34 27.00
C PHE A 135 0.62 0.63 26.29
N SER A 136 -0.49 0.03 26.75
CA SER A 136 -1.81 0.18 26.12
C SER A 136 -2.40 1.59 26.25
N GLU A 137 -1.97 2.37 27.25
CA GLU A 137 -2.48 3.73 27.58
C GLU A 137 -3.99 3.77 27.84
N LEU A 138 -4.56 2.65 28.31
CA LEU A 138 -5.99 2.58 28.59
C LEU A 138 -6.39 3.19 29.93
N GLY A 139 -5.42 3.41 30.84
CA GLY A 139 -5.68 4.02 32.12
C GLY A 139 -6.77 3.28 32.91
N ASN A 140 -7.76 4.01 33.40
CA ASN A 140 -8.85 3.45 34.19
C ASN A 140 -9.79 2.51 33.41
N PHE A 141 -9.78 2.59 32.06
CA PHE A 141 -10.60 1.69 31.24
C PHE A 141 -10.16 0.23 31.34
N ILE A 142 -8.96 -0.04 31.86
CA ILE A 142 -8.45 -1.43 31.94
C ILE A 142 -9.34 -2.34 32.80
N ASP A 143 -10.06 -1.78 33.75
CA ASP A 143 -10.95 -2.50 34.66
C ASP A 143 -12.43 -2.48 34.18
N GLU A 144 -12.70 -1.91 33.00
CA GLU A 144 -13.99 -1.93 32.32
C GLU A 144 -14.09 -3.10 31.33
N PRO A 145 -15.30 -3.65 31.10
CA PRO A 145 -15.52 -4.71 30.10
C PRO A 145 -15.16 -4.23 28.68
N ILE A 146 -14.43 -5.07 27.91
CA ILE A 146 -13.93 -4.66 26.58
C ILE A 146 -15.01 -4.40 25.54
N ARG A 147 -16.27 -4.86 25.76
CA ARG A 147 -17.41 -4.47 24.92
C ARG A 147 -17.67 -2.96 24.90
N THR A 148 -17.16 -2.22 25.91
CA THR A 148 -17.28 -0.77 25.99
C THR A 148 -16.14 -0.04 25.28
N TYR A 149 -15.12 -0.78 24.81
CA TYR A 149 -13.96 -0.21 24.15
C TYR A 149 -14.28 0.25 22.75
N SER A 150 -13.63 1.35 22.33
CA SER A 150 -13.52 1.69 20.91
C SER A 150 -12.65 0.66 20.19
N SER A 151 -12.75 0.59 18.86
CA SER A 151 -11.88 -0.28 18.06
C SER A 151 -10.39 0.01 18.29
N GLY A 152 -10.03 1.30 18.47
CA GLY A 152 -8.67 1.71 18.80
C GLY A 152 -8.22 1.17 20.17
N MET A 153 -9.03 1.32 21.22
CA MET A 153 -8.73 0.79 22.56
C MET A 153 -8.56 -0.73 22.55
N TYR A 154 -9.44 -1.42 21.84
CA TYR A 154 -9.39 -2.87 21.67
C TYR A 154 -8.05 -3.31 21.04
N MET A 155 -7.64 -2.64 19.95
CA MET A 155 -6.42 -2.96 19.24
C MET A 155 -5.17 -2.57 20.03
N ARG A 156 -5.20 -1.44 20.78
CA ARG A 156 -4.11 -1.04 21.69
C ARG A 156 -3.85 -2.11 22.74
N LEU A 157 -4.91 -2.63 23.39
CA LEU A 157 -4.77 -3.71 24.36
C LEU A 157 -4.19 -4.98 23.73
N ALA A 158 -4.74 -5.40 22.61
CA ALA A 158 -4.32 -6.61 21.91
C ALA A 158 -2.84 -6.56 21.47
N PHE A 159 -2.41 -5.42 20.91
CA PHE A 159 -1.01 -5.21 20.55
C PHE A 159 -0.10 -5.18 21.78
N SER A 160 -0.52 -4.50 22.86
CA SER A 160 0.25 -4.41 24.11
C SER A 160 0.51 -5.78 24.73
N ILE A 161 -0.47 -6.68 24.68
CA ILE A 161 -0.29 -8.05 25.15
C ILE A 161 0.71 -8.78 24.26
N ALA A 162 0.48 -8.77 22.94
CA ALA A 162 1.26 -9.55 22.00
C ALA A 162 2.75 -9.16 21.95
N ILE A 163 3.06 -7.85 22.10
CA ILE A 163 4.44 -7.35 22.08
C ILE A 163 5.19 -7.62 23.39
N ASN A 164 4.47 -7.83 24.49
CA ASN A 164 5.05 -8.15 25.81
C ASN A 164 5.12 -9.65 26.11
N VAL A 165 4.69 -10.51 25.16
CA VAL A 165 4.95 -11.95 25.23
C VAL A 165 6.41 -12.22 24.89
N ASP A 166 7.04 -13.12 25.63
CA ASP A 166 8.43 -13.50 25.39
C ASP A 166 8.53 -14.47 24.20
N ALA A 167 8.44 -13.90 23.01
CA ALA A 167 8.57 -14.62 21.73
C ALA A 167 10.02 -14.59 21.23
N GLU A 168 10.49 -15.68 20.67
CA GLU A 168 11.76 -15.75 19.91
C GLU A 168 11.53 -15.37 18.44
N ILE A 169 10.32 -15.66 17.93
CA ILE A 169 9.91 -15.36 16.55
C ILE A 169 8.62 -14.54 16.61
N LEU A 170 8.64 -13.35 16.01
CA LEU A 170 7.50 -12.45 15.92
C LEU A 170 7.05 -12.30 14.46
N LEU A 171 5.79 -12.65 14.17
CA LEU A 171 5.19 -12.47 12.84
C LEU A 171 4.21 -11.31 12.87
N ILE A 172 4.39 -10.35 11.96
CA ILE A 172 3.62 -9.10 11.89
C ILE A 172 2.98 -8.99 10.51
N ASP A 173 1.65 -8.83 10.46
CA ASP A 173 0.90 -8.60 9.21
C ASP A 173 0.23 -7.23 9.27
N GLU A 174 0.58 -6.32 8.39
CA GLU A 174 -0.03 -4.99 8.10
C GLU A 174 -0.65 -4.18 9.27
N ILE A 175 -0.77 -4.78 10.45
CA ILE A 175 -1.55 -4.31 11.60
C ILE A 175 -0.87 -3.15 12.36
N LEU A 176 0.25 -2.62 11.85
CA LEU A 176 0.95 -1.49 12.49
C LEU A 176 0.19 -0.15 12.39
N ALA A 177 -0.87 -0.08 11.59
CA ALA A 177 -1.77 1.08 11.51
C ALA A 177 -2.83 1.10 12.64
N VAL A 178 -2.47 0.64 13.86
CA VAL A 178 -3.36 0.56 15.01
C VAL A 178 -3.37 1.85 15.82
N GLY A 179 -4.55 2.33 16.16
CA GLY A 179 -4.71 3.52 17.00
C GLY A 179 -4.45 4.83 16.24
N ASP A 180 -4.12 5.85 16.99
CA ASP A 180 -3.69 7.15 16.44
C ASP A 180 -2.18 7.19 16.12
N GLN A 181 -1.72 8.27 15.52
CA GLN A 181 -0.32 8.45 15.13
C GLN A 181 0.64 8.27 16.31
N HIS A 182 0.28 8.81 17.49
CA HIS A 182 1.10 8.69 18.68
C HIS A 182 1.35 7.22 19.08
N PHE A 183 0.29 6.42 19.09
CA PHE A 183 0.41 4.99 19.41
C PHE A 183 1.15 4.21 18.34
N GLN A 184 0.98 4.57 17.07
CA GLN A 184 1.75 3.97 15.96
C GLN A 184 3.24 4.23 16.12
N ASP A 185 3.65 5.45 16.44
CA ASP A 185 5.06 5.81 16.66
C ASP A 185 5.64 5.02 17.83
N LYS A 186 4.87 4.82 18.90
CA LYS A 186 5.23 3.98 20.05
C LYS A 186 5.39 2.49 19.66
N CYS A 187 4.51 1.98 18.79
CA CYS A 187 4.63 0.63 18.26
C CYS A 187 5.92 0.47 17.45
N TYR A 188 6.23 1.44 16.57
CA TYR A 188 7.47 1.41 15.79
C TYR A 188 8.72 1.45 16.67
N ALA A 189 8.75 2.33 17.67
CA ALA A 189 9.87 2.40 18.62
C ALA A 189 10.08 1.06 19.36
N LYS A 190 8.99 0.39 19.75
CA LYS A 190 9.08 -0.94 20.38
C LYS A 190 9.57 -2.02 19.42
N LEU A 191 9.22 -1.95 18.16
CA LEU A 191 9.74 -2.88 17.14
C LEU A 191 11.21 -2.65 16.85
N GLU A 192 11.69 -1.40 16.87
CA GLU A 192 13.12 -1.07 16.80
C GLU A 192 13.89 -1.67 17.99
N GLU A 193 13.36 -1.54 19.20
CA GLU A 193 13.94 -2.16 20.41
C GLU A 193 14.02 -3.69 20.28
N LEU A 194 12.95 -4.33 19.78
CA LEU A 194 12.91 -5.78 19.59
C LEU A 194 13.84 -6.25 18.46
N ARG A 195 14.01 -5.48 17.40
CA ARG A 195 14.99 -5.76 16.33
C ARG A 195 16.41 -5.76 16.89
N ASP A 196 16.73 -4.83 17.76
CA ASP A 196 18.06 -4.70 18.38
C ASP A 196 18.30 -5.74 19.50
N SER A 197 17.27 -6.50 19.86
CA SER A 197 17.37 -7.71 20.67
C SER A 197 17.42 -8.95 19.76
N ASP A 198 18.07 -10.04 20.14
CA ASP A 198 18.25 -11.24 19.29
C ASP A 198 16.95 -11.95 18.83
N LYS A 199 15.83 -11.21 18.68
CA LYS A 199 14.53 -11.73 18.24
C LYS A 199 14.45 -11.77 16.73
N THR A 200 13.86 -12.84 16.21
CA THR A 200 13.58 -12.97 14.78
C THR A 200 12.23 -12.33 14.47
N ILE A 201 12.19 -11.42 13.50
CA ILE A 201 10.97 -10.69 13.13
C ILE A 201 10.67 -10.90 11.65
N VAL A 202 9.45 -11.30 11.32
CA VAL A 202 8.96 -11.37 9.93
C VAL A 202 7.80 -10.40 9.78
N ILE A 203 7.96 -9.42 8.89
CA ILE A 203 6.99 -8.33 8.70
C ILE A 203 6.40 -8.41 7.30
N VAL A 204 5.08 -8.38 7.20
CA VAL A 204 4.37 -8.03 5.97
C VAL A 204 3.90 -6.59 6.11
N SER A 205 4.32 -5.71 5.20
CA SER A 205 3.90 -4.31 5.21
C SER A 205 3.73 -3.78 3.80
N HIS A 206 2.72 -2.93 3.61
CA HIS A 206 2.58 -2.12 2.40
C HIS A 206 3.41 -0.83 2.47
N SER A 207 3.83 -0.41 3.65
CA SER A 207 4.70 0.76 3.83
C SER A 207 6.16 0.40 3.53
N LEU A 208 6.60 0.69 2.32
CA LEU A 208 7.98 0.42 1.88
C LEU A 208 9.01 1.23 2.67
N SER A 209 8.65 2.40 3.20
CA SER A 209 9.49 3.22 4.08
C SER A 209 9.76 2.51 5.41
N VAL A 210 8.74 1.87 6.00
CA VAL A 210 8.87 1.05 7.21
C VAL A 210 9.78 -0.15 6.96
N VAL A 211 9.63 -0.82 5.81
CA VAL A 211 10.50 -1.93 5.43
C VAL A 211 11.95 -1.48 5.32
N LYS A 212 12.24 -0.35 4.64
CA LYS A 212 13.61 0.19 4.54
C LYS A 212 14.21 0.54 5.90
N LYS A 213 13.40 1.02 6.85
CA LYS A 213 13.87 1.45 8.18
C LYS A 213 14.11 0.30 9.15
N LEU A 214 13.19 -0.68 9.17
CA LEU A 214 13.17 -1.73 10.19
C LEU A 214 13.89 -3.01 9.75
N CYS A 215 13.83 -3.38 8.47
CA CYS A 215 14.25 -4.69 8.04
C CYS A 215 15.69 -4.72 7.53
N THR A 216 16.39 -5.80 7.86
CA THR A 216 17.75 -6.07 7.35
C THR A 216 17.73 -6.85 6.04
N ARG A 217 16.58 -7.46 5.70
CA ARG A 217 16.39 -8.31 4.53
C ARG A 217 14.96 -8.18 4.02
N ALA A 218 14.76 -8.17 2.72
CA ALA A 218 13.44 -8.21 2.10
C ALA A 218 13.35 -9.38 1.11
N ILE A 219 12.17 -10.03 1.10
CA ILE A 219 11.84 -11.12 0.21
C ILE A 219 10.64 -10.71 -0.61
N TRP A 220 10.81 -10.67 -1.93
CA TRP A 220 9.72 -10.32 -2.82
C TRP A 220 9.01 -11.56 -3.35
N ILE A 221 7.72 -11.66 -3.02
CA ILE A 221 6.83 -12.71 -3.52
C ILE A 221 6.10 -12.19 -4.75
N TYR A 222 6.31 -12.84 -5.88
CA TYR A 222 5.69 -12.50 -7.16
C TYR A 222 5.00 -13.72 -7.76
N LYS A 223 3.68 -13.62 -7.97
CA LYS A 223 2.84 -14.69 -8.55
C LYS A 223 3.03 -16.06 -7.88
N GLY A 224 3.23 -16.04 -6.56
CA GLY A 224 3.35 -17.23 -5.73
C GLY A 224 4.75 -17.83 -5.61
N THR A 225 5.79 -17.20 -6.15
CA THR A 225 7.19 -17.60 -6.05
C THR A 225 8.03 -16.50 -5.42
N PHE A 226 9.21 -16.83 -4.88
CA PHE A 226 10.20 -15.82 -4.48
C PHE A 226 10.95 -15.34 -5.71
N LYS A 227 10.86 -14.04 -6.00
CA LYS A 227 11.52 -13.43 -7.16
C LYS A 227 12.88 -12.84 -6.80
N LEU A 228 12.96 -12.16 -5.66
CA LEU A 228 14.21 -11.61 -5.12
C LEU A 228 14.23 -11.75 -3.61
N ASP A 229 15.44 -11.86 -3.07
CA ASP A 229 15.74 -11.99 -1.67
C ASP A 229 17.08 -11.28 -1.39
N GLY A 230 17.10 -10.28 -0.52
CA GLY A 230 18.32 -9.52 -0.26
C GLY A 230 18.09 -8.19 0.43
N ASP A 231 18.96 -7.21 0.13
CA ASP A 231 18.88 -5.86 0.70
C ASP A 231 17.53 -5.19 0.42
N PRO A 232 16.87 -4.61 1.46
CA PRO A 232 15.55 -4.03 1.32
C PRO A 232 15.45 -2.94 0.25
N THR A 233 16.45 -2.07 0.12
CA THR A 233 16.43 -0.98 -0.86
C THR A 233 16.44 -1.54 -2.28
N TYR A 234 17.35 -2.46 -2.55
CA TYR A 234 17.46 -3.08 -3.86
C TYR A 234 16.19 -3.87 -4.24
N VAL A 235 15.67 -4.69 -3.31
CA VAL A 235 14.49 -5.52 -3.56
C VAL A 235 13.25 -4.64 -3.78
N ILE A 236 13.10 -3.55 -3.03
CA ILE A 236 12.00 -2.59 -3.18
C ILE A 236 12.09 -1.88 -4.53
N ASP A 237 13.27 -1.43 -4.94
CA ASP A 237 13.42 -0.73 -6.20
C ASP A 237 13.05 -1.62 -7.40
N GLU A 238 13.46 -2.89 -7.39
CA GLU A 238 13.08 -3.87 -8.41
C GLU A 238 11.59 -4.23 -8.35
N TYR A 239 11.01 -4.32 -7.15
CA TYR A 239 9.57 -4.51 -6.96
C TYR A 239 8.77 -3.35 -7.57
N LEU A 240 9.16 -2.11 -7.34
CA LEU A 240 8.50 -0.92 -7.88
C LEU A 240 8.57 -0.86 -9.41
N LYS A 241 9.72 -1.17 -10.00
CA LYS A 241 9.89 -1.26 -11.47
C LYS A 241 8.92 -2.28 -12.07
N GLN A 242 8.88 -3.47 -11.51
CA GLN A 242 7.98 -4.53 -12.03
C GLN A 242 6.50 -4.18 -11.80
N SER A 243 6.17 -3.60 -10.65
CA SER A 243 4.80 -3.16 -10.34
C SER A 243 4.32 -2.12 -11.35
N ALA A 244 5.19 -1.19 -11.75
CA ALA A 244 4.90 -0.22 -12.79
C ALA A 244 4.59 -0.89 -14.14
N ILE A 245 5.38 -1.90 -14.55
CA ILE A 245 5.15 -2.68 -15.77
C ILE A 245 3.80 -3.42 -15.70
N ASP A 246 3.57 -4.15 -14.60
CA ASP A 246 2.34 -4.94 -14.41
C ASP A 246 1.08 -4.05 -14.43
N ASN A 247 1.15 -2.84 -13.82
CA ASN A 247 0.04 -1.88 -13.84
C ASN A 247 -0.25 -1.35 -15.25
N LYS A 248 0.79 -1.06 -16.04
CA LYS A 248 0.64 -0.65 -17.44
C LYS A 248 -0.02 -1.75 -18.28
N GLU A 249 0.44 -2.98 -18.16
CA GLU A 249 -0.13 -4.12 -18.86
C GLU A 249 -1.59 -4.37 -18.47
N LYS A 250 -1.88 -4.33 -17.16
CA LYS A 250 -3.24 -4.49 -16.63
C LYS A 250 -4.19 -3.42 -17.20
N LYS A 251 -3.78 -2.15 -17.14
CA LYS A 251 -4.58 -1.04 -17.67
C LYS A 251 -4.87 -1.21 -19.16
N LYS A 252 -3.85 -1.57 -19.94
CA LYS A 252 -4.01 -1.83 -21.38
C LYS A 252 -5.03 -2.93 -21.66
N GLN A 253 -4.98 -4.03 -20.89
CA GLN A 253 -5.95 -5.14 -21.04
C GLN A 253 -7.37 -4.72 -20.63
N GLU A 254 -7.52 -3.93 -19.55
CA GLU A 254 -8.82 -3.42 -19.10
C GLU A 254 -9.46 -2.50 -20.14
N VAL A 255 -8.69 -1.61 -20.75
CA VAL A 255 -9.17 -0.71 -21.81
C VAL A 255 -9.53 -1.52 -23.07
N GLN A 256 -8.69 -2.45 -23.51
CA GLN A 256 -8.97 -3.30 -24.68
C GLN A 256 -10.22 -4.16 -24.49
N SER A 257 -10.52 -4.56 -23.25
CA SER A 257 -11.73 -5.34 -22.95
C SER A 257 -12.97 -4.47 -22.68
N GLY A 258 -12.87 -3.15 -22.80
CA GLY A 258 -13.98 -2.20 -22.56
C GLY A 258 -14.38 -2.07 -21.07
N LYS A 259 -13.54 -2.53 -20.15
CA LYS A 259 -13.80 -2.47 -18.70
C LYS A 259 -13.34 -1.16 -18.05
N ALA A 260 -12.46 -0.44 -18.70
CA ALA A 260 -11.95 0.84 -18.25
C ALA A 260 -11.67 1.76 -19.43
N GLU A 261 -11.54 3.07 -19.14
CA GLU A 261 -11.06 4.07 -20.07
C GLU A 261 -9.74 4.65 -19.56
N TYR A 262 -8.93 5.19 -20.46
CA TYR A 262 -7.77 5.96 -20.07
C TYR A 262 -8.21 7.26 -19.40
N ARG A 263 -7.48 7.67 -18.37
CA ARG A 263 -7.73 8.89 -17.61
C ARG A 263 -6.56 9.84 -17.78
N ALA A 264 -6.89 11.11 -17.82
CA ALA A 264 -5.91 12.17 -17.83
C ALA A 264 -6.41 13.33 -16.97
N ILE A 265 -5.49 14.07 -16.37
CA ILE A 265 -5.76 15.29 -15.62
C ILE A 265 -4.76 16.34 -16.12
N THR A 266 -5.24 17.55 -16.34
CA THR A 266 -4.38 18.70 -16.60
C THR A 266 -4.84 19.91 -15.80
N PHE A 267 -3.90 20.68 -15.33
CA PHE A 267 -4.18 21.87 -14.54
C PHE A 267 -3.24 23.01 -14.92
N ILE A 268 -3.74 24.25 -14.88
CA ILE A 268 -2.97 25.47 -15.08
C ILE A 268 -2.89 26.16 -13.72
N ASP A 269 -1.68 26.22 -13.13
CA ASP A 269 -1.45 26.81 -11.82
C ASP A 269 -1.30 28.33 -11.92
N THR A 270 -0.65 28.78 -12.98
CA THR A 270 -0.34 30.19 -13.24
C THR A 270 -0.52 30.50 -14.73
N PRO A 271 -1.14 31.63 -15.09
CA PRO A 271 -1.81 32.58 -14.20
C PRO A 271 -3.13 31.98 -13.67
N VAL A 272 -3.67 32.57 -12.60
CA VAL A 272 -5.02 32.20 -12.14
C VAL A 272 -6.08 32.69 -13.12
N ASP A 273 -7.22 32.03 -13.14
CA ASP A 273 -8.32 32.39 -14.02
C ASP A 273 -8.76 33.86 -13.79
N PHE A 274 -9.05 34.57 -14.87
CA PHE A 274 -9.36 36.00 -14.90
C PHE A 274 -8.21 36.94 -14.46
N THR A 275 -6.95 36.49 -14.59
CA THR A 275 -5.79 37.38 -14.39
C THR A 275 -5.85 38.53 -15.37
N ARG A 276 -5.71 39.78 -14.85
CA ARG A 276 -5.72 40.99 -15.66
C ARG A 276 -4.31 41.36 -16.15
N VAL A 277 -4.23 41.76 -17.38
CA VAL A 277 -3.01 42.25 -18.02
C VAL A 277 -3.32 43.56 -18.76
N ASP A 278 -2.35 44.43 -18.88
CA ASP A 278 -2.44 45.70 -19.62
C ASP A 278 -1.39 45.73 -20.76
N SER A 279 -1.35 46.82 -21.50
CA SER A 279 -0.41 47.02 -22.59
C SER A 279 1.06 47.10 -22.15
N GLY A 280 1.32 47.39 -20.86
CA GLY A 280 2.64 47.40 -20.25
C GLY A 280 3.12 46.02 -19.79
N THR A 281 2.25 45.01 -19.82
CA THR A 281 2.58 43.65 -19.44
C THR A 281 3.29 42.93 -20.61
N HIS A 282 4.61 42.86 -20.57
CA HIS A 282 5.39 42.27 -21.66
C HIS A 282 5.80 40.82 -21.45
N LYS A 283 5.59 40.27 -20.23
CA LYS A 283 5.93 38.89 -19.93
C LYS A 283 5.05 38.31 -18.84
N ILE A 284 4.36 37.23 -19.14
CA ILE A 284 3.67 36.40 -18.15
C ILE A 284 4.20 34.97 -18.20
N ARG A 285 4.20 34.35 -17.04
CA ARG A 285 4.54 32.94 -16.87
C ARG A 285 3.27 32.13 -16.89
N ILE A 286 3.26 31.05 -17.67
CA ILE A 286 2.19 30.06 -17.66
C ILE A 286 2.80 28.74 -17.21
N ASP A 287 2.37 28.26 -16.06
CA ASP A 287 2.77 26.99 -15.47
C ASP A 287 1.58 26.10 -15.30
N GLY A 288 1.82 24.82 -15.39
CA GLY A 288 0.82 23.82 -15.06
C GLY A 288 1.44 22.43 -14.99
N TRP A 289 0.57 21.44 -14.94
CA TRP A 289 0.95 20.05 -14.92
C TRP A 289 -0.09 19.18 -15.61
N SER A 290 0.37 18.02 -16.10
CA SER A 290 -0.47 17.06 -16.78
C SER A 290 -0.02 15.65 -16.45
N ILE A 291 -0.99 14.77 -16.18
CA ILE A 291 -0.78 13.33 -15.93
C ILE A 291 -1.78 12.52 -16.71
N SER A 292 -1.38 11.32 -17.12
CA SER A 292 -2.26 10.39 -17.86
C SER A 292 -1.83 8.95 -17.60
N ASP A 293 -2.80 8.03 -17.57
CA ASP A 293 -2.54 6.59 -17.57
C ASP A 293 -2.52 5.99 -19.00
N TYR A 294 -2.47 6.85 -20.03
CA TYR A 294 -2.20 6.48 -21.42
C TYR A 294 -0.74 6.79 -21.76
N GLU A 295 0.06 5.76 -22.02
CA GLU A 295 1.53 5.86 -22.16
C GLU A 295 1.96 6.77 -23.33
N ASP A 296 1.21 6.77 -24.43
CA ASP A 296 1.49 7.57 -25.62
C ASP A 296 0.74 8.90 -25.63
N SER A 297 0.41 9.48 -24.47
CA SER A 297 -0.19 10.82 -24.38
C SER A 297 0.88 11.90 -24.20
N HIS A 298 0.54 13.11 -24.64
CA HIS A 298 1.37 14.29 -24.43
C HIS A 298 0.50 15.51 -24.11
N ASN A 299 1.12 16.51 -23.50
CA ASN A 299 0.46 17.78 -23.22
C ASN A 299 0.62 18.74 -24.40
N GLU A 300 -0.45 19.45 -24.70
CA GLU A 300 -0.48 20.55 -25.64
C GLU A 300 -1.01 21.82 -24.95
N LEU A 301 -0.29 22.91 -25.09
CA LEU A 301 -0.70 24.22 -24.57
C LEU A 301 -1.03 25.15 -25.71
N TYR A 302 -2.19 25.83 -25.60
CA TYR A 302 -2.65 26.81 -26.55
C TYR A 302 -2.88 28.15 -25.88
N VAL A 303 -2.50 29.22 -26.56
CA VAL A 303 -2.91 30.59 -26.25
C VAL A 303 -3.73 31.10 -27.43
N GLY A 304 -5.01 31.32 -27.21
CA GLY A 304 -5.97 31.47 -28.31
C GLY A 304 -5.98 30.24 -29.21
N SER A 305 -5.66 30.40 -30.46
CA SER A 305 -5.49 29.34 -31.47
C SER A 305 -4.06 28.86 -31.66
N THR A 306 -3.09 29.50 -31.03
CA THR A 306 -1.65 29.26 -31.22
C THR A 306 -1.15 28.20 -30.25
N LYS A 307 -0.62 27.08 -30.78
CA LYS A 307 0.06 26.05 -30.00
C LYS A 307 1.44 26.52 -29.59
N LEU A 308 1.81 26.25 -28.33
CA LEU A 308 3.08 26.65 -27.75
C LEU A 308 3.91 25.45 -27.33
N ASP A 309 5.23 25.56 -27.51
CA ASP A 309 6.18 24.61 -26.93
C ASP A 309 6.40 24.94 -25.44
N THR A 310 6.37 23.93 -24.63
CA THR A 310 6.56 24.04 -23.18
C THR A 310 7.87 23.40 -22.75
N SER A 311 8.45 23.92 -21.67
CA SER A 311 9.63 23.32 -21.02
C SER A 311 9.16 22.48 -19.81
N PRO A 312 9.62 21.24 -19.66
CA PRO A 312 9.28 20.43 -18.49
C PRO A 312 9.95 20.96 -17.23
N PHE A 313 9.35 20.70 -16.07
CA PHE A 313 9.96 20.89 -14.77
C PHE A 313 9.39 19.92 -13.72
N GLU A 314 10.16 19.71 -12.66
CA GLU A 314 9.82 18.73 -11.62
C GLU A 314 8.62 19.16 -10.78
N ARG A 315 7.69 18.21 -10.53
CA ARG A 315 6.48 18.39 -9.70
C ARG A 315 6.32 17.23 -8.73
N TRP A 316 7.17 17.20 -7.71
CA TRP A 316 7.10 16.19 -6.65
C TRP A 316 5.82 16.27 -5.82
N ASP A 317 5.23 17.44 -5.71
CA ASP A 317 3.93 17.64 -5.06
C ASP A 317 2.81 16.88 -5.77
N VAL A 318 2.73 17.02 -7.10
CA VAL A 318 1.75 16.29 -7.93
C VAL A 318 2.06 14.80 -7.96
N TYR A 319 3.35 14.44 -8.09
CA TYR A 319 3.77 13.05 -8.06
C TYR A 319 3.32 12.36 -6.77
N ASN A 320 3.59 12.97 -5.61
CA ASN A 320 3.20 12.40 -4.32
C ASN A 320 1.69 12.30 -4.13
N ALA A 321 0.93 13.26 -4.67
CA ALA A 321 -0.53 13.27 -4.56
C ALA A 321 -1.22 12.19 -5.40
N TYR A 322 -0.66 11.83 -6.57
CA TYR A 322 -1.31 10.97 -7.56
C TYR A 322 -0.55 9.68 -7.88
N SER A 323 0.61 9.43 -7.25
CA SER A 323 1.47 8.27 -7.55
C SER A 323 0.80 6.91 -7.32
N GLU A 324 -0.13 6.82 -6.37
CA GLU A 324 -0.91 5.58 -6.16
C GLU A 324 -1.93 5.35 -7.28
N GLU A 325 -2.63 6.43 -7.70
CA GLU A 325 -3.70 6.36 -8.67
C GLU A 325 -3.19 6.15 -10.10
N PHE A 326 -2.06 6.78 -10.46
CA PHE A 326 -1.40 6.70 -11.75
C PHE A 326 -0.09 5.89 -11.69
N SER A 327 -0.04 4.89 -10.81
CA SER A 327 1.16 4.10 -10.56
C SER A 327 1.74 3.50 -11.86
N GLY A 328 3.02 3.79 -12.09
CA GLY A 328 3.77 3.34 -13.26
C GLY A 328 3.66 4.22 -14.51
N PHE A 329 2.81 5.27 -14.49
CA PHE A 329 2.62 6.19 -15.62
C PHE A 329 3.19 7.59 -15.38
N MET A 330 3.70 7.87 -14.19
CA MET A 330 4.18 9.20 -13.81
C MET A 330 5.69 9.24 -13.71
N ASP A 331 6.26 10.34 -14.19
CA ASP A 331 7.65 10.73 -13.98
C ASP A 331 7.68 12.17 -13.47
N ALA A 332 8.13 12.36 -12.23
CA ALA A 332 8.14 13.67 -11.57
C ALA A 332 8.85 14.76 -12.39
N SER A 333 9.85 14.38 -13.20
CA SER A 333 10.62 15.31 -14.02
C SER A 333 9.88 15.86 -15.23
N THR A 334 8.78 15.19 -15.66
CA THR A 334 8.04 15.54 -16.88
C THR A 334 6.58 15.93 -16.63
N ILE A 335 6.12 15.85 -15.40
CA ILE A 335 4.73 16.18 -15.03
C ILE A 335 4.42 17.66 -15.23
N GLY A 336 5.32 18.54 -14.79
CA GLY A 336 5.16 19.99 -14.90
C GLY A 336 5.57 20.51 -16.27
N TRP A 337 4.87 21.53 -16.73
CA TRP A 337 5.20 22.24 -17.95
C TRP A 337 5.13 23.77 -17.73
N ARG A 338 6.01 24.50 -18.41
CA ARG A 338 6.16 25.94 -18.28
C ARG A 338 6.41 26.60 -19.61
N VAL A 339 5.83 27.79 -19.79
CA VAL A 339 6.15 28.69 -20.91
C VAL A 339 6.07 30.14 -20.44
N TYR A 340 6.80 31.01 -21.13
CA TYR A 340 6.69 32.47 -20.97
C TYR A 340 6.16 33.06 -22.26
N ILE A 341 5.16 33.94 -22.17
CA ILE A 341 4.60 34.65 -23.32
C ILE A 341 4.59 36.15 -23.08
N ASN A 342 4.57 36.92 -24.16
CA ASN A 342 4.15 38.32 -24.12
C ASN A 342 2.65 38.37 -24.52
N PRO A 343 1.73 38.73 -23.62
CA PRO A 343 0.28 38.73 -23.95
C PRO A 343 -0.06 39.62 -25.14
N ASN A 344 0.74 40.67 -25.37
CA ASN A 344 0.50 41.61 -26.48
C ASN A 344 0.68 40.97 -27.86
N ASP A 345 1.42 39.85 -27.97
CA ASP A 345 1.61 39.12 -29.23
C ASP A 345 0.34 38.35 -29.68
N TYR A 346 -0.69 38.30 -28.83
CA TYR A 346 -1.95 37.58 -29.04
C TYR A 346 -3.18 38.52 -29.06
N ARG A 347 -2.97 39.83 -29.26
CA ARG A 347 -4.07 40.80 -29.25
C ARG A 347 -5.12 40.58 -30.33
N ASP A 348 -4.70 40.00 -31.45
CA ASP A 348 -5.59 39.61 -32.57
C ASP A 348 -6.48 38.42 -32.25
N GLN A 349 -6.22 37.71 -31.13
CA GLN A 349 -6.96 36.54 -30.68
C GLN A 349 -7.81 36.80 -29.42
N ILE A 350 -7.89 38.05 -29.03
CA ILE A 350 -8.78 38.53 -27.93
C ILE A 350 -10.21 38.62 -28.47
N ASP A 351 -11.18 38.09 -27.70
CA ASP A 351 -12.57 38.20 -28.06
C ASP A 351 -13.17 39.59 -27.82
N GLU A 352 -14.44 39.78 -28.20
CA GLU A 352 -15.17 41.05 -28.04
C GLU A 352 -15.32 41.51 -26.57
N MET A 353 -15.11 40.61 -25.62
CA MET A 353 -15.17 40.87 -24.18
C MET A 353 -13.80 41.21 -23.57
N GLY A 354 -12.75 41.24 -24.37
CA GLY A 354 -11.38 41.48 -23.90
C GLY A 354 -10.71 40.25 -23.32
N TYR A 355 -11.13 39.04 -23.67
CA TYR A 355 -10.64 37.78 -23.09
C TYR A 355 -9.68 37.05 -24.04
N LEU A 356 -8.53 36.68 -23.50
CA LEU A 356 -7.58 35.76 -24.14
C LEU A 356 -7.62 34.43 -23.40
N TYR A 357 -7.81 33.34 -24.14
CA TYR A 357 -7.94 32.02 -23.55
C TYR A 357 -6.61 31.24 -23.58
N VAL A 358 -6.27 30.64 -22.45
CA VAL A 358 -5.18 29.67 -22.34
C VAL A 358 -5.78 28.29 -22.11
N THR A 359 -5.43 27.33 -22.95
CA THR A 359 -5.98 26.00 -22.87
C THR A 359 -4.86 24.96 -22.83
N SER A 360 -4.81 24.15 -21.77
CA SER A 360 -3.99 22.96 -21.68
C SER A 360 -4.83 21.74 -22.03
N LYS A 361 -4.28 20.87 -22.86
CA LYS A 361 -4.92 19.61 -23.31
C LYS A 361 -3.97 18.46 -23.12
N VAL A 362 -4.49 17.32 -22.71
CA VAL A 362 -3.79 16.03 -22.82
C VAL A 362 -4.36 15.30 -24.03
N VAL A 363 -3.51 14.97 -24.96
CA VAL A 363 -3.88 14.38 -26.24
C VAL A 363 -3.20 13.04 -26.40
N SER A 364 -3.95 12.04 -26.89
CA SER A 364 -3.41 10.74 -27.25
C SER A 364 -2.59 10.81 -28.53
N LYS A 365 -1.76 9.79 -28.79
CA LYS A 365 -0.99 9.68 -30.04
C LYS A 365 -1.84 9.77 -31.31
N ASP A 366 -3.08 9.32 -31.23
CA ASP A 366 -4.04 9.35 -32.36
C ASP A 366 -4.75 10.71 -32.52
N GLY A 367 -4.34 11.72 -31.71
CA GLY A 367 -4.90 13.06 -31.75
C GLY A 367 -6.24 13.22 -31.00
N LYS A 368 -6.68 12.21 -30.25
CA LYS A 368 -7.91 12.31 -29.43
C LYS A 368 -7.62 13.07 -28.16
N GLU A 369 -8.41 14.11 -27.88
CA GLU A 369 -8.39 14.84 -26.61
C GLU A 369 -8.89 13.92 -25.48
N LEU A 370 -8.06 13.72 -24.46
CA LEU A 370 -8.40 12.93 -23.26
C LEU A 370 -9.00 13.81 -22.18
N THR A 371 -8.44 15.01 -22.00
CA THR A 371 -8.93 16.04 -21.09
C THR A 371 -8.39 17.41 -21.48
N SER A 372 -9.07 18.45 -21.04
CA SER A 372 -8.58 19.83 -21.19
C SER A 372 -8.94 20.71 -20.02
N LYS A 373 -8.13 21.75 -19.80
CA LYS A 373 -8.37 22.83 -18.85
C LYS A 373 -8.17 24.16 -19.54
N LYS A 374 -9.15 25.05 -19.37
CA LYS A 374 -9.13 26.40 -19.93
C LYS A 374 -9.15 27.42 -18.82
N ILE A 375 -8.36 28.48 -18.96
CA ILE A 375 -8.40 29.69 -18.14
C ILE A 375 -8.49 30.92 -19.04
N THR A 376 -8.85 32.05 -18.44
CA THR A 376 -9.07 33.33 -19.10
C THR A 376 -8.06 34.36 -18.60
N ILE A 377 -7.44 35.08 -19.50
CA ILE A 377 -6.65 36.29 -19.24
C ILE A 377 -7.48 37.49 -19.73
N VAL A 378 -7.61 38.52 -18.92
CA VAL A 378 -8.40 39.69 -19.21
C VAL A 378 -7.49 40.86 -19.59
N PHE A 379 -7.69 41.46 -20.75
CA PHE A 379 -7.01 42.67 -21.14
C PHE A 379 -7.79 43.89 -20.61
N ASP A 380 -7.15 44.66 -19.73
CA ASP A 380 -7.67 45.97 -19.32
C ASP A 380 -7.36 46.99 -20.42
N GLU A 381 -8.36 47.39 -21.19
CA GLU A 381 -8.26 48.56 -22.07
C GLU A 381 -8.20 49.81 -21.19
N ARG A 382 -7.03 50.37 -20.99
CA ARG A 382 -6.85 51.76 -20.60
C ARG A 382 -6.07 52.52 -21.64
#